data_84de66d2fb0a4d5b6d1372953953f63d
#
_entry.id   84de66d2fb0a4d5b6d1372953953f63d
#
_cell.length_a   1.000
_cell.length_b   1.000
_cell.length_c   1.000
_cell.angle_alpha   90.00
_cell.angle_beta   90.00
_cell.angle_gamma   90.00
#
_symmetry.space_group_name_H-M   'P 1'
#
loop_
_entity.id
_entity.type
_entity.pdbx_description
1 polymer ?
#
loop_
_entity_poly.entity_id
_entity_poly.type
_entity_poly.pdbx_seq_one_letter_code
_entity_poly.pdbx_strand_id
1 'polypeptide(L)'
;MKSGLVLGVGFGVLGSVAILAQTPYTPAHLQAPRDPGYAALIATCKTPPPAAAPRGGGAPGARPGGPGGGAPPQGAAPQGRPGGAAPAGPAEYTVTEIPGVIAAGQRWKLEWQVDGNNADGILADTDGSLLMAQNDNGAIVKLVNGSVTTLFRDLNTSGALSRNTKGATFIVERGLHNTVRQLTPQNRVHANTLPNGDPFDCLGGVINDLTADSKGGVYFTHGGLFYADPKGVVKQYGDGLRTNGVVLSPDEKVVYTTNGNSVAAFDVQADGSLTNQRVFVMLPTGGGDGLSVDSQGRLYITAGPALHVAAPDGKLLGSIPAPVSLITAAFAGKDKKTVYAVTSLRSPDGMQRAEVYSIPMIAQGFSGRAK
;
A
#
# COMPACT_ATOMS: atom_id res chain seq x y z
N MET A 1 49.86 56.35 -25.26
CA MET A 1 48.56 56.26 -24.65
C MET A 1 47.63 55.60 -25.64
N LYS A 2 47.43 54.30 -25.55
CA LYS A 2 46.46 53.53 -26.39
C LYS A 2 45.63 52.68 -25.46
N SER A 3 44.36 53.01 -25.34
CA SER A 3 43.32 52.29 -24.60
C SER A 3 42.92 51.04 -25.39
N GLY A 4 43.09 49.86 -24.80
CA GLY A 4 42.60 48.61 -25.36
C GLY A 4 41.27 48.23 -24.68
N LEU A 5 40.21 48.13 -25.49
CA LEU A 5 38.89 47.65 -25.10
C LEU A 5 38.88 46.12 -25.21
N VAL A 6 38.67 45.42 -24.09
CA VAL A 6 38.49 43.95 -24.07
C VAL A 6 36.99 43.66 -24.10
N LEU A 7 36.51 43.16 -25.21
CA LEU A 7 35.16 42.57 -25.31
C LEU A 7 35.17 41.18 -24.69
N GLY A 8 34.46 41.00 -23.58
CA GLY A 8 34.17 39.69 -23.02
C GLY A 8 32.98 39.05 -23.74
N VAL A 9 33.22 37.94 -24.44
CA VAL A 9 32.16 37.10 -25.03
C VAL A 9 31.70 36.13 -23.95
N GLY A 10 30.53 36.38 -23.40
CA GLY A 10 29.87 35.42 -22.50
C GLY A 10 29.27 34.26 -23.29
N PHE A 11 29.80 33.05 -23.14
CA PHE A 11 29.17 31.83 -23.61
C PHE A 11 28.09 31.45 -22.60
N GLY A 12 26.84 31.68 -22.94
CA GLY A 12 25.69 31.11 -22.25
C GLY A 12 25.59 29.63 -22.60
N VAL A 13 25.89 28.77 -21.64
CA VAL A 13 25.58 27.34 -21.75
C VAL A 13 24.08 27.19 -21.52
N LEU A 14 23.32 27.06 -22.60
CA LEU A 14 21.95 26.54 -22.56
C LEU A 14 22.03 25.05 -22.23
N GLY A 15 21.87 24.74 -20.95
CA GLY A 15 21.69 23.37 -20.48
C GLY A 15 20.36 22.85 -21.00
N SER A 16 20.41 22.03 -22.02
CA SER A 16 19.26 21.23 -22.46
C SER A 16 18.92 20.25 -21.33
N VAL A 17 17.84 20.50 -20.61
CA VAL A 17 17.24 19.50 -19.72
C VAL A 17 16.68 18.41 -20.64
N ALA A 18 17.42 17.32 -20.80
CA ALA A 18 16.91 16.12 -21.42
C ALA A 18 15.78 15.60 -20.53
N ILE A 19 14.54 15.84 -20.94
CA ILE A 19 13.39 15.09 -20.43
C ILE A 19 13.65 13.66 -20.90
N LEU A 20 14.15 12.82 -19.97
CA LEU A 20 14.21 11.38 -20.19
C LEU A 20 12.76 10.93 -20.40
N ALA A 21 12.39 10.70 -21.66
CA ALA A 21 11.14 10.05 -21.99
C ALA A 21 11.07 8.76 -21.17
N GLN A 22 10.04 8.62 -20.35
CA GLN A 22 9.79 7.38 -19.64
C GLN A 22 9.68 6.28 -20.71
N THR A 23 10.49 5.24 -20.57
CA THR A 23 10.41 4.08 -21.47
C THR A 23 8.97 3.56 -21.46
N PRO A 24 8.37 3.27 -22.61
CA PRO A 24 7.01 2.76 -22.69
C PRO A 24 6.88 1.52 -21.79
N TYR A 25 5.78 1.46 -21.08
CA TYR A 25 5.36 0.33 -20.25
C TYR A 25 5.62 -1.00 -20.98
N THR A 26 6.50 -1.79 -20.42
CA THR A 26 6.70 -3.18 -20.85
C THR A 26 5.91 -4.06 -19.88
N PRO A 27 4.95 -4.89 -20.33
CA PRO A 27 4.11 -5.69 -19.44
C PRO A 27 4.85 -6.82 -18.71
N ALA A 28 6.13 -6.67 -18.47
CA ALA A 28 7.01 -7.72 -17.94
C ALA A 28 6.80 -8.03 -16.45
N HIS A 29 6.15 -7.13 -15.70
CA HIS A 29 5.94 -7.28 -14.26
C HIS A 29 4.48 -7.58 -13.96
N LEU A 30 4.10 -8.85 -14.11
CA LEU A 30 2.75 -9.31 -13.81
C LEU A 30 2.69 -9.84 -12.38
N GLN A 31 1.59 -9.55 -11.69
CA GLN A 31 1.26 -10.26 -10.46
C GLN A 31 1.07 -11.76 -10.74
N ALA A 32 1.51 -12.64 -9.84
CA ALA A 32 1.54 -14.08 -10.03
C ALA A 32 0.28 -14.70 -10.66
N PRO A 33 -0.95 -14.39 -10.21
CA PRO A 33 -2.16 -14.96 -10.83
C PRO A 33 -2.42 -14.56 -12.29
N ARG A 34 -1.68 -13.58 -12.82
CA ARG A 34 -1.76 -13.14 -14.23
C ARG A 34 -0.62 -13.68 -15.08
N ASP A 35 0.38 -14.30 -14.44
CA ASP A 35 1.52 -14.89 -15.13
C ASP A 35 1.08 -16.17 -15.87
N PRO A 36 1.48 -16.37 -17.13
CA PRO A 36 1.15 -17.59 -17.88
C PRO A 36 1.64 -18.89 -17.23
N GLY A 37 2.72 -18.83 -16.43
CA GLY A 37 3.27 -19.97 -15.67
C GLY A 37 2.53 -20.31 -14.38
N TYR A 38 1.61 -19.44 -13.93
CA TYR A 38 0.96 -19.59 -12.64
C TYR A 38 0.21 -20.92 -12.47
N ALA A 39 -0.56 -21.32 -13.47
CA ALA A 39 -1.32 -22.58 -13.39
C ALA A 39 -0.40 -23.82 -13.27
N ALA A 40 0.73 -23.81 -13.97
CA ALA A 40 1.72 -24.88 -13.86
C ALA A 40 2.38 -24.93 -12.50
N LEU A 41 2.70 -23.77 -11.91
CA LEU A 41 3.23 -23.69 -10.55
C LEU A 41 2.22 -24.20 -9.52
N ILE A 42 0.97 -23.77 -9.58
CA ILE A 42 -0.10 -24.21 -8.65
C ILE A 42 -0.32 -25.72 -8.71
N ALA A 43 -0.15 -26.35 -9.87
CA ALA A 43 -0.26 -27.80 -10.01
C ALA A 43 0.84 -28.57 -9.26
N THR A 44 1.93 -27.93 -8.83
CA THR A 44 3.01 -28.55 -8.04
C THR A 44 2.78 -28.44 -6.53
N CYS A 45 1.79 -27.66 -6.07
CA CYS A 45 1.50 -27.44 -4.67
C CYS A 45 1.02 -28.71 -3.98
N LYS A 46 1.57 -29.00 -2.81
CA LYS A 46 1.06 -30.08 -1.92
C LYS A 46 -0.34 -29.78 -1.41
N THR A 47 -0.59 -28.48 -1.17
CA THR A 47 -1.90 -27.95 -0.79
C THR A 47 -2.25 -26.82 -1.75
N PRO A 48 -2.87 -27.11 -2.91
CA PRO A 48 -3.25 -26.08 -3.85
C PRO A 48 -4.32 -25.15 -3.25
N PRO A 49 -4.32 -23.84 -3.61
CA PRO A 49 -5.35 -22.93 -3.16
C PRO A 49 -6.73 -23.41 -3.63
N PRO A 50 -7.81 -23.04 -2.90
CA PRO A 50 -9.17 -23.28 -3.37
C PRO A 50 -9.32 -22.75 -4.80
N ALA A 51 -9.94 -23.53 -5.69
CA ALA A 51 -10.23 -23.07 -7.04
C ALA A 51 -10.93 -21.71 -6.96
N ALA A 52 -10.39 -20.71 -7.65
CA ALA A 52 -11.03 -19.40 -7.71
C ALA A 52 -12.46 -19.60 -8.20
N ALA A 53 -13.46 -19.19 -7.40
CA ALA A 53 -14.83 -19.19 -7.87
C ALA A 53 -14.89 -18.43 -9.21
N PRO A 54 -15.60 -18.94 -10.22
CA PRO A 54 -15.67 -18.27 -11.51
C PRO A 54 -16.12 -16.84 -11.27
N ARG A 55 -15.30 -15.88 -11.68
CA ARG A 55 -15.65 -14.45 -11.62
C ARG A 55 -16.81 -14.27 -12.57
N GLY A 56 -18.04 -14.31 -12.04
CA GLY A 56 -19.19 -13.82 -12.78
C GLY A 56 -18.82 -12.42 -13.27
N GLY A 57 -18.92 -12.17 -14.57
CA GLY A 57 -18.62 -10.90 -15.18
C GLY A 57 -19.57 -9.82 -14.65
N GLY A 58 -19.28 -9.31 -13.46
CA GLY A 58 -19.96 -8.20 -12.81
C GLY A 58 -19.06 -6.99 -12.86
N ALA A 59 -19.59 -5.91 -13.38
CA ALA A 59 -18.97 -4.59 -13.33
C ALA A 59 -18.57 -4.23 -11.87
N PRO A 60 -17.52 -3.40 -11.65
CA PRO A 60 -17.12 -2.99 -10.30
C PRO A 60 -18.27 -2.26 -9.61
N GLY A 61 -18.81 -2.83 -8.54
CA GLY A 61 -19.82 -2.15 -7.74
C GLY A 61 -20.99 -2.99 -7.20
N ALA A 62 -21.08 -4.30 -7.40
CA ALA A 62 -22.19 -5.09 -6.86
C ALA A 62 -21.80 -5.80 -5.55
N ARG A 63 -22.43 -5.39 -4.44
CA ARG A 63 -22.41 -6.05 -3.13
C ARG A 63 -23.03 -7.45 -3.21
N PRO A 64 -22.56 -8.46 -2.45
CA PRO A 64 -23.31 -9.68 -2.19
C PRO A 64 -24.46 -9.38 -1.23
N GLY A 65 -25.69 -9.51 -1.70
CA GLY A 65 -26.87 -9.56 -0.84
C GLY A 65 -27.01 -10.93 -0.20
N GLY A 66 -27.44 -10.99 1.07
CA GLY A 66 -27.76 -12.18 1.82
C GLY A 66 -29.00 -12.93 1.28
N PRO A 67 -29.29 -14.17 1.75
CA PRO A 67 -30.30 -15.04 1.18
C PRO A 67 -31.70 -14.69 1.67
N GLY A 68 -32.65 -14.59 0.74
CA GLY A 68 -34.09 -14.43 1.10
C GLY A 68 -35.00 -14.21 -0.10
N GLY A 69 -35.57 -15.29 -0.61
CA GLY A 69 -36.97 -15.45 -0.99
C GLY A 69 -37.58 -14.69 -2.16
N GLY A 70 -38.08 -15.45 -3.13
CA GLY A 70 -39.29 -15.08 -3.88
C GLY A 70 -39.11 -14.45 -5.25
N ALA A 71 -39.41 -15.17 -6.29
CA ALA A 71 -39.55 -14.67 -7.66
C ALA A 71 -40.81 -13.80 -7.80
N PRO A 72 -40.77 -12.67 -8.53
CA PRO A 72 -41.96 -11.94 -8.97
C PRO A 72 -42.29 -12.23 -10.45
N PRO A 73 -43.55 -12.00 -10.88
CA PRO A 73 -44.08 -12.41 -12.16
C PRO A 73 -43.65 -11.52 -13.31
N GLN A 74 -43.64 -12.11 -14.50
CA GLN A 74 -43.39 -11.46 -15.79
C GLN A 74 -44.47 -10.42 -16.16
N GLY A 75 -44.01 -9.30 -16.70
CA GLY A 75 -44.81 -8.46 -17.57
C GLY A 75 -44.84 -6.98 -17.24
N ALA A 76 -43.97 -6.18 -17.85
CA ALA A 76 -44.22 -4.82 -18.32
C ALA A 76 -43.00 -4.28 -19.10
N ALA A 77 -43.26 -3.66 -20.25
CA ALA A 77 -42.25 -3.07 -21.14
C ALA A 77 -41.46 -1.91 -20.47
N PRO A 78 -40.21 -1.63 -20.88
CA PRO A 78 -39.41 -0.59 -20.27
C PRO A 78 -39.82 0.80 -20.71
N GLN A 79 -40.33 1.59 -19.79
CA GLN A 79 -40.46 3.03 -19.95
C GLN A 79 -39.07 3.68 -19.82
N GLY A 80 -38.76 4.63 -20.70
CA GLY A 80 -37.50 5.32 -20.81
C GLY A 80 -37.04 5.96 -19.49
N ARG A 81 -35.79 5.73 -19.14
CA ARG A 81 -35.10 6.42 -18.04
C ARG A 81 -34.97 7.91 -18.37
N PRO A 82 -35.31 8.80 -17.44
CA PRO A 82 -34.95 10.22 -17.53
C PRO A 82 -33.42 10.34 -17.54
N GLY A 83 -32.89 11.29 -18.34
CA GLY A 83 -31.47 11.51 -18.57
C GLY A 83 -30.66 11.53 -17.26
N GLY A 84 -29.56 10.82 -17.27
CA GLY A 84 -28.62 10.77 -16.18
C GLY A 84 -28.12 12.18 -15.86
N ALA A 85 -28.19 12.55 -14.59
CA ALA A 85 -27.52 13.74 -14.08
C ALA A 85 -26.02 13.63 -14.44
N ALA A 86 -25.44 14.74 -14.91
CA ALA A 86 -23.99 14.85 -15.10
C ALA A 86 -23.27 14.38 -13.83
N PRO A 87 -22.11 13.73 -13.94
CA PRO A 87 -21.36 13.32 -12.76
C PRO A 87 -21.15 14.54 -11.89
N ALA A 88 -21.57 14.46 -10.63
CA ALA A 88 -21.29 15.48 -9.64
C ALA A 88 -19.78 15.74 -9.66
N GLY A 89 -19.39 17.02 -9.76
CA GLY A 89 -18.00 17.41 -9.62
C GLY A 89 -17.38 16.79 -8.35
N PRO A 90 -16.06 16.78 -8.20
CA PRO A 90 -15.41 16.15 -7.06
C PRO A 90 -16.06 16.66 -5.77
N ALA A 91 -16.59 15.74 -4.97
CA ALA A 91 -17.26 16.09 -3.72
C ALA A 91 -16.29 16.95 -2.89
N GLU A 92 -16.74 18.12 -2.47
CA GLU A 92 -15.97 18.95 -1.54
C GLU A 92 -15.81 18.14 -0.26
N TYR A 93 -14.61 17.64 -0.01
CA TYR A 93 -14.26 17.03 1.26
C TYR A 93 -13.72 18.11 2.19
N THR A 94 -14.26 18.18 3.37
CA THR A 94 -13.79 19.08 4.43
C THR A 94 -13.20 18.25 5.54
N VAL A 95 -11.93 18.51 5.85
CA VAL A 95 -11.29 17.88 7.01
C VAL A 95 -11.81 18.57 8.27
N THR A 96 -12.46 17.79 9.14
CA THR A 96 -12.84 18.18 10.49
C THR A 96 -11.66 17.99 11.43
N GLU A 97 -11.51 18.84 12.42
CA GLU A 97 -10.48 18.69 13.42
C GLU A 97 -10.60 17.35 14.16
N ILE A 98 -9.46 16.66 14.27
CA ILE A 98 -9.28 15.56 15.21
C ILE A 98 -8.18 16.03 16.19
N PRO A 99 -8.53 16.33 17.46
CA PRO A 99 -7.60 16.94 18.41
C PRO A 99 -6.28 16.18 18.55
N GLY A 100 -5.16 16.89 18.41
CA GLY A 100 -3.82 16.30 18.45
C GLY A 100 -3.43 15.42 17.24
N VAL A 101 -4.29 15.34 16.22
CA VAL A 101 -4.07 14.56 15.00
C VAL A 101 -3.97 15.48 13.78
N ILE A 102 -5.02 16.24 13.49
CA ILE A 102 -5.09 17.12 12.33
C ILE A 102 -5.97 18.33 12.62
N ALA A 103 -5.59 19.50 12.14
CA ALA A 103 -6.39 20.72 12.25
C ALA A 103 -7.56 20.72 11.25
N ALA A 104 -8.63 21.44 11.59
CA ALA A 104 -9.73 21.67 10.66
C ALA A 104 -9.27 22.40 9.39
N GLY A 105 -9.95 22.14 8.28
CA GLY A 105 -9.73 22.83 7.02
C GLY A 105 -8.47 22.44 6.24
N GLN A 106 -7.68 21.48 6.73
CA GLN A 106 -6.58 20.93 5.95
C GLN A 106 -7.09 20.30 4.65
N ARG A 107 -6.24 20.32 3.61
CA ARG A 107 -6.57 19.78 2.29
C ARG A 107 -5.48 18.87 1.80
N TRP A 108 -5.87 17.80 1.12
CA TRP A 108 -4.95 16.95 0.39
C TRP A 108 -4.38 17.70 -0.81
N LYS A 109 -3.08 17.56 -1.02
CA LYS A 109 -2.35 18.11 -2.16
C LYS A 109 -1.84 16.96 -3.01
N LEU A 110 -2.08 16.98 -4.32
CA LEU A 110 -1.47 16.06 -5.26
C LEU A 110 0.02 16.41 -5.40
N GLU A 111 0.89 15.47 -5.05
CA GLU A 111 2.35 15.61 -5.11
C GLU A 111 2.95 15.01 -6.36
N TRP A 112 2.37 13.93 -6.85
CA TRP A 112 2.87 13.21 -8.02
C TRP A 112 1.79 12.30 -8.60
N GLN A 113 1.87 12.09 -9.92
CA GLN A 113 1.03 11.13 -10.63
C GLN A 113 1.74 10.53 -11.85
N VAL A 114 1.35 9.32 -12.24
CA VAL A 114 1.79 8.67 -13.48
C VAL A 114 0.72 7.74 -14.02
N ASP A 115 0.55 7.73 -15.34
CA ASP A 115 -0.28 6.75 -16.05
C ASP A 115 0.56 5.51 -16.41
N GLY A 116 -0.12 4.37 -16.60
CA GLY A 116 0.50 3.11 -17.01
C GLY A 116 1.24 2.36 -15.90
N ASN A 117 1.13 2.79 -14.64
CA ASN A 117 1.78 2.13 -13.51
C ASN A 117 0.85 2.09 -12.29
N ASN A 118 0.98 1.03 -11.51
CA ASN A 118 0.32 0.88 -10.23
C ASN A 118 1.36 1.05 -9.11
N ALA A 119 1.24 2.10 -8.31
CA ALA A 119 2.03 2.27 -7.09
C ALA A 119 1.28 1.68 -5.89
N ASP A 120 2.02 1.25 -4.87
CA ASP A 120 1.42 0.65 -3.69
C ASP A 120 2.17 1.08 -2.42
N GLY A 121 3.04 0.22 -1.86
CA GLY A 121 3.71 0.51 -0.60
C GLY A 121 4.54 1.79 -0.64
N ILE A 122 4.45 2.58 0.42
CA ILE A 122 5.25 3.77 0.64
C ILE A 122 5.84 3.78 2.05
N LEU A 123 6.99 4.38 2.20
CA LEU A 123 7.59 4.65 3.50
C LEU A 123 8.49 5.90 3.48
N ALA A 124 8.74 6.49 4.64
CA ALA A 124 9.69 7.59 4.76
C ALA A 124 11.13 7.10 4.59
N ASP A 125 11.93 7.79 3.79
CA ASP A 125 13.37 7.63 3.79
C ASP A 125 14.02 8.38 4.97
N THR A 126 15.29 8.13 5.21
CA THR A 126 16.04 8.72 6.33
C THR A 126 16.20 10.25 6.23
N ASP A 127 16.12 10.80 5.03
CA ASP A 127 16.16 12.25 4.78
C ASP A 127 14.78 12.92 4.79
N GLY A 128 13.71 12.16 5.06
CA GLY A 128 12.33 12.62 5.09
C GLY A 128 11.62 12.58 3.73
N SER A 129 12.30 12.19 2.66
CA SER A 129 11.65 11.95 1.37
C SER A 129 10.77 10.68 1.41
N LEU A 130 10.01 10.44 0.35
CA LEU A 130 9.14 9.28 0.26
C LEU A 130 9.75 8.21 -0.66
N LEU A 131 9.86 6.98 -0.17
CA LEU A 131 10.10 5.81 -1.00
C LEU A 131 8.76 5.19 -1.40
N MET A 132 8.67 4.71 -2.64
CA MET A 132 7.45 4.18 -3.22
C MET A 132 7.75 2.96 -4.11
N ALA A 133 6.96 1.91 -3.93
CA ALA A 133 6.96 0.77 -4.83
C ALA A 133 6.14 1.07 -6.09
N GLN A 134 6.74 0.83 -7.25
CA GLN A 134 6.08 0.85 -8.55
C GLN A 134 5.94 -0.58 -9.05
N ASN A 135 4.76 -1.16 -8.87
CA ASN A 135 4.51 -2.59 -9.12
C ASN A 135 4.83 -2.99 -10.56
N ASP A 136 4.19 -2.30 -11.51
CA ASP A 136 4.28 -2.67 -12.93
C ASP A 136 5.65 -2.34 -13.54
N ASN A 137 6.41 -1.46 -12.91
CA ASN A 137 7.79 -1.13 -13.31
C ASN A 137 8.83 -2.00 -12.59
N GLY A 138 8.43 -2.84 -11.63
CA GLY A 138 9.35 -3.64 -10.82
C GLY A 138 10.44 -2.78 -10.16
N ALA A 139 10.06 -1.64 -9.57
CA ALA A 139 11.02 -0.66 -9.08
C ALA A 139 10.63 -0.09 -7.71
N ILE A 140 11.63 0.34 -6.96
CA ILE A 140 11.47 1.26 -5.83
C ILE A 140 12.04 2.60 -6.24
N VAL A 141 11.24 3.64 -6.11
CA VAL A 141 11.61 5.01 -6.44
C VAL A 141 11.58 5.90 -5.22
N LYS A 142 12.35 6.98 -5.27
CA LYS A 142 12.37 8.04 -4.28
C LYS A 142 11.68 9.27 -4.86
N LEU A 143 10.66 9.75 -4.17
CA LEU A 143 9.90 10.95 -4.54
C LEU A 143 10.41 12.15 -3.73
N VAL A 144 10.86 13.18 -4.44
CA VAL A 144 11.28 14.47 -3.88
C VAL A 144 10.71 15.59 -4.73
N ASN A 145 9.93 16.49 -4.14
CA ASN A 145 9.38 17.68 -4.82
C ASN A 145 8.73 17.37 -6.18
N GLY A 146 7.89 16.35 -6.23
CA GLY A 146 7.18 15.96 -7.45
C GLY A 146 8.00 15.19 -8.49
N SER A 147 9.29 14.94 -8.22
CA SER A 147 10.17 14.18 -9.11
C SER A 147 10.56 12.84 -8.49
N VAL A 148 10.63 11.80 -9.32
CA VAL A 148 11.02 10.46 -8.89
C VAL A 148 12.40 10.07 -9.41
N THR A 149 13.19 9.40 -8.56
CA THR A 149 14.47 8.77 -8.91
C THR A 149 14.41 7.30 -8.56
N THR A 150 14.77 6.42 -9.52
CA THR A 150 14.79 4.98 -9.28
C THR A 150 15.99 4.59 -8.41
N LEU A 151 15.72 3.94 -7.28
CA LEU A 151 16.75 3.41 -6.38
C LEU A 151 17.04 1.92 -6.63
N PHE A 152 15.98 1.14 -6.86
CA PHE A 152 16.07 -0.29 -7.16
C PHE A 152 15.21 -0.58 -8.39
N ARG A 153 15.70 -1.45 -9.26
CA ARG A 153 15.02 -1.89 -10.49
C ARG A 153 15.10 -3.40 -10.63
N ASP A 154 14.40 -3.92 -11.61
CA ASP A 154 14.38 -5.35 -11.94
C ASP A 154 13.89 -6.21 -10.76
N LEU A 155 12.96 -5.65 -9.98
CA LEU A 155 12.27 -6.33 -8.90
C LEU A 155 11.05 -7.08 -9.45
N ASN A 156 10.74 -8.22 -8.85
CA ASN A 156 9.65 -9.07 -9.31
C ASN A 156 8.28 -8.55 -8.85
N THR A 157 7.79 -7.48 -9.50
CA THR A 157 6.51 -6.80 -9.15
C THR A 157 6.50 -6.35 -7.69
N SER A 158 7.35 -5.35 -7.38
CA SER A 158 7.49 -4.82 -6.02
C SER A 158 6.17 -4.26 -5.48
N GLY A 159 5.78 -4.73 -4.29
CA GLY A 159 4.56 -4.30 -3.58
C GLY A 159 4.84 -3.37 -2.41
N ALA A 160 4.58 -3.84 -1.21
CA ALA A 160 4.83 -3.08 0.01
C ALA A 160 6.32 -3.04 0.39
N LEU A 161 6.69 -2.04 1.22
CA LEU A 161 8.02 -1.91 1.80
C LEU A 161 7.94 -1.60 3.30
N SER A 162 8.96 -2.04 4.03
CA SER A 162 9.16 -1.68 5.43
C SER A 162 10.66 -1.60 5.75
N ARG A 163 11.02 -0.72 6.70
CA ARG A 163 12.38 -0.61 7.21
C ARG A 163 12.36 -0.78 8.72
N ASN A 164 13.16 -1.68 9.26
CA ASN A 164 13.25 -1.85 10.70
C ASN A 164 14.15 -0.79 11.35
N THR A 165 14.17 -0.78 12.69
CA THR A 165 14.97 0.18 13.48
C THR A 165 16.48 0.07 13.26
N LYS A 166 16.96 -1.04 12.71
CA LYS A 166 18.38 -1.26 12.35
C LYS A 166 18.72 -0.84 10.92
N GLY A 167 17.74 -0.29 10.17
CA GLY A 167 17.91 0.18 8.79
C GLY A 167 17.79 -0.90 7.72
N ALA A 168 17.50 -2.14 8.08
CA ALA A 168 17.25 -3.18 7.09
C ALA A 168 15.88 -2.91 6.41
N THR A 169 15.88 -2.89 5.07
CA THR A 169 14.70 -2.65 4.25
C THR A 169 14.24 -3.94 3.61
N PHE A 170 12.96 -4.20 3.73
CA PHE A 170 12.29 -5.38 3.18
C PHE A 170 11.17 -4.96 2.23
N ILE A 171 10.88 -5.81 1.24
CA ILE A 171 9.77 -5.67 0.31
C ILE A 171 9.03 -6.99 0.15
N VAL A 172 7.78 -6.90 -0.33
CA VAL A 172 7.10 -8.05 -0.94
C VAL A 172 7.26 -7.99 -2.46
N GLU A 173 7.49 -9.14 -3.07
CA GLU A 173 7.49 -9.31 -4.52
C GLU A 173 6.28 -10.17 -4.92
N ARG A 174 5.45 -9.66 -5.81
CA ARG A 174 4.11 -10.18 -6.15
C ARG A 174 4.05 -10.92 -7.49
N GLY A 175 5.14 -10.95 -8.24
CA GLY A 175 5.26 -11.74 -9.46
C GLY A 175 5.29 -13.23 -9.16
N LEU A 176 5.29 -14.07 -10.21
CA LEU A 176 5.44 -15.52 -10.05
C LEU A 176 6.65 -15.83 -9.17
N HIS A 177 6.52 -16.76 -8.22
CA HIS A 177 7.42 -17.00 -7.10
C HIS A 177 7.42 -15.85 -6.09
N ASN A 178 6.26 -15.61 -5.48
CA ASN A 178 6.08 -14.60 -4.43
C ASN A 178 7.15 -14.69 -3.36
N THR A 179 7.73 -13.54 -2.96
CA THR A 179 8.77 -13.51 -1.92
C THR A 179 8.60 -12.35 -0.94
N VAL A 180 9.12 -12.55 0.27
CA VAL A 180 9.62 -11.47 1.12
C VAL A 180 11.11 -11.32 0.84
N ARG A 181 11.55 -10.17 0.33
CA ARG A 181 12.95 -9.88 0.00
C ARG A 181 13.52 -8.83 0.94
N GLN A 182 14.71 -9.05 1.44
CA GLN A 182 15.52 -8.00 2.06
C GLN A 182 16.30 -7.28 0.95
N LEU A 183 16.13 -5.94 0.84
CA LEU A 183 16.89 -5.13 -0.13
C LEU A 183 18.21 -4.64 0.44
N THR A 184 18.21 -4.22 1.71
CA THR A 184 19.39 -3.70 2.40
C THR A 184 19.50 -4.32 3.80
N PRO A 185 20.72 -4.48 4.35
CA PRO A 185 22.04 -4.19 3.78
C PRO A 185 22.49 -5.20 2.71
N GLN A 186 21.82 -6.33 2.59
CA GLN A 186 22.13 -7.38 1.61
C GLN A 186 20.87 -7.71 0.81
N ASN A 187 20.95 -7.66 -0.52
CA ASN A 187 19.85 -8.07 -1.38
C ASN A 187 19.75 -9.61 -1.41
N ARG A 188 18.73 -10.16 -0.75
CA ARG A 188 18.50 -11.61 -0.66
C ARG A 188 17.02 -11.92 -0.48
N VAL A 189 16.60 -13.10 -0.90
CA VAL A 189 15.32 -13.67 -0.49
C VAL A 189 15.38 -13.90 1.03
N HIS A 190 14.42 -13.33 1.75
CA HIS A 190 14.27 -13.57 3.18
C HIS A 190 13.38 -14.78 3.45
N ALA A 191 12.23 -14.85 2.78
CA ALA A 191 11.31 -15.98 2.83
C ALA A 191 10.51 -16.11 1.54
N ASN A 192 10.24 -17.34 1.10
CA ASN A 192 9.44 -17.63 -0.10
C ASN A 192 8.71 -18.98 -0.03
N THR A 193 8.83 -19.70 1.09
CA THR A 193 8.23 -21.04 1.27
C THR A 193 7.45 -21.13 2.57
N LEU A 194 6.38 -21.92 2.53
CA LEU A 194 5.54 -22.27 3.67
C LEU A 194 6.19 -23.38 4.52
N PRO A 195 5.72 -23.62 5.75
CA PRO A 195 6.27 -24.69 6.62
C PRO A 195 6.24 -26.09 5.99
N ASN A 196 5.27 -26.37 5.12
CA ASN A 196 5.17 -27.63 4.39
C ASN A 196 6.12 -27.73 3.18
N GLY A 197 6.87 -26.64 2.89
CA GLY A 197 7.80 -26.53 1.75
C GLY A 197 7.17 -26.07 0.45
N ASP A 198 5.87 -25.77 0.42
CA ASP A 198 5.23 -25.18 -0.75
C ASP A 198 5.68 -23.72 -0.93
N PRO A 199 5.82 -23.21 -2.16
CA PRO A 199 6.05 -21.79 -2.41
C PRO A 199 4.84 -20.95 -1.94
N PHE A 200 5.05 -19.67 -1.65
CA PHE A 200 3.96 -18.76 -1.24
C PHE A 200 2.82 -18.66 -2.25
N ASP A 201 3.10 -18.86 -3.52
CA ASP A 201 2.09 -18.88 -4.59
C ASP A 201 0.97 -19.91 -4.32
N CYS A 202 1.28 -20.98 -3.59
CA CYS A 202 0.30 -22.02 -3.22
C CYS A 202 -0.79 -21.54 -2.25
N LEU A 203 -0.64 -20.34 -1.66
CA LEU A 203 -1.72 -19.69 -0.89
C LEU A 203 -2.81 -19.11 -1.79
N GLY A 204 -2.51 -18.92 -3.07
CA GLY A 204 -3.39 -18.25 -4.03
C GLY A 204 -3.39 -16.71 -3.87
N GLY A 205 -3.66 -15.99 -4.94
CA GLY A 205 -3.60 -14.54 -4.91
C GLY A 205 -2.17 -13.98 -4.92
N VAL A 206 -1.93 -12.92 -4.16
CA VAL A 206 -0.63 -12.26 -4.06
C VAL A 206 -0.29 -11.92 -2.62
N ILE A 207 0.99 -11.96 -2.28
CA ILE A 207 1.52 -11.38 -1.04
C ILE A 207 1.26 -9.88 -1.05
N ASN A 208 0.72 -9.31 0.05
CA ASN A 208 0.20 -7.95 0.00
C ASN A 208 1.08 -6.95 0.74
N ASP A 209 1.14 -7.00 2.05
CA ASP A 209 1.79 -6.00 2.88
C ASP A 209 2.78 -6.64 3.86
N LEU A 210 3.69 -5.81 4.43
CA LEU A 210 4.66 -6.28 5.41
C LEU A 210 5.07 -5.19 6.40
N THR A 211 5.51 -5.63 7.59
CA THR A 211 6.16 -4.79 8.59
C THR A 211 7.31 -5.56 9.24
N ALA A 212 8.49 -4.93 9.30
CA ALA A 212 9.70 -5.57 9.81
C ALA A 212 9.93 -5.21 11.29
N ASP A 213 10.35 -6.19 12.09
CA ASP A 213 10.68 -6.01 13.50
C ASP A 213 12.16 -5.64 13.71
N SER A 214 12.49 -5.20 14.93
CA SER A 214 13.86 -4.84 15.33
C SER A 214 14.81 -6.04 15.42
N LYS A 215 14.30 -7.27 15.43
CA LYS A 215 15.07 -8.51 15.52
C LYS A 215 15.48 -9.04 14.16
N GLY A 216 14.86 -8.53 13.07
CA GLY A 216 15.11 -8.93 11.69
C GLY A 216 14.10 -9.93 11.15
N GLY A 217 13.00 -10.15 11.88
CA GLY A 217 11.83 -10.86 11.39
C GLY A 217 10.87 -9.93 10.64
N VAL A 218 9.92 -10.50 9.94
CA VAL A 218 8.96 -9.78 9.09
C VAL A 218 7.57 -10.39 9.24
N TYR A 219 6.61 -9.59 9.67
CA TYR A 219 5.18 -9.91 9.57
C TYR A 219 4.69 -9.52 8.18
N PHE A 220 3.95 -10.39 7.53
CA PHE A 220 3.41 -10.12 6.20
C PHE A 220 2.03 -10.73 6.02
N THR A 221 1.29 -10.22 5.05
CA THR A 221 -0.06 -10.66 4.73
C THR A 221 -0.13 -11.30 3.36
N HIS A 222 -0.85 -12.43 3.29
CA HIS A 222 -1.16 -13.13 2.04
C HIS A 222 -2.50 -13.86 2.21
N GLY A 223 -3.61 -13.09 2.24
CA GLY A 223 -4.94 -13.61 2.60
C GLY A 223 -5.08 -13.97 4.08
N GLY A 224 -3.98 -14.33 4.77
CA GLY A 224 -3.80 -14.55 6.19
C GLY A 224 -2.67 -13.68 6.74
N LEU A 225 -2.31 -13.89 8.01
CA LEU A 225 -1.18 -13.23 8.68
C LEU A 225 -0.06 -14.23 8.93
N PHE A 226 1.16 -13.88 8.57
CA PHE A 226 2.35 -14.71 8.65
C PHE A 226 3.49 -13.96 9.34
N TYR A 227 4.40 -14.70 9.94
CA TYR A 227 5.68 -14.20 10.42
C TYR A 227 6.80 -15.04 9.86
N ALA A 228 7.75 -14.40 9.17
CA ALA A 228 9.04 -14.96 8.83
C ALA A 228 10.05 -14.54 9.88
N ASP A 229 10.63 -15.48 10.61
CA ASP A 229 11.65 -15.19 11.62
C ASP A 229 12.95 -14.64 10.99
N PRO A 230 13.96 -14.19 11.76
CA PRO A 230 15.23 -13.68 11.21
C PRO A 230 15.97 -14.68 10.33
N LYS A 231 15.64 -15.97 10.38
CA LYS A 231 16.22 -17.02 9.53
C LYS A 231 15.36 -17.32 8.30
N GLY A 232 14.18 -16.68 8.18
CA GLY A 232 13.22 -16.88 7.10
C GLY A 232 12.28 -18.06 7.32
N VAL A 233 12.23 -18.63 8.52
CA VAL A 233 11.25 -19.68 8.85
C VAL A 233 9.88 -19.05 9.05
N VAL A 234 8.90 -19.53 8.28
CA VAL A 234 7.56 -18.93 8.22
C VAL A 234 6.59 -19.67 9.11
N LYS A 235 5.72 -18.92 9.79
CA LYS A 235 4.59 -19.44 10.56
C LYS A 235 3.36 -18.58 10.30
N GLN A 236 2.20 -19.24 10.17
CA GLN A 236 0.90 -18.57 10.04
C GLN A 236 0.27 -18.35 11.41
N TYR A 237 -0.48 -17.27 11.55
CA TYR A 237 -1.20 -16.88 12.76
C TYR A 237 -2.62 -16.42 12.46
N GLY A 238 -3.47 -16.60 13.45
CA GLY A 238 -4.85 -16.16 13.45
C GLY A 238 -5.80 -17.05 12.64
N ASP A 239 -7.07 -16.97 13.02
CA ASP A 239 -8.15 -17.70 12.40
C ASP A 239 -9.16 -16.76 11.75
N GLY A 240 -9.73 -17.19 10.61
CA GLY A 240 -10.79 -16.45 9.92
C GLY A 240 -10.36 -15.07 9.39
N LEU A 241 -9.07 -14.85 9.14
CA LEU A 241 -8.53 -13.60 8.66
C LEU A 241 -8.73 -13.42 7.15
N ARG A 242 -9.02 -12.17 6.76
CA ARG A 242 -9.04 -11.68 5.38
C ARG A 242 -8.22 -10.40 5.33
N THR A 243 -6.90 -10.59 5.33
CA THR A 243 -5.94 -9.51 5.54
C THR A 243 -5.59 -8.74 4.29
N ASN A 244 -5.18 -7.49 4.49
CA ASN A 244 -4.53 -6.62 3.51
C ASN A 244 -3.33 -5.95 4.18
N GLY A 245 -3.49 -4.79 4.85
CA GLY A 245 -2.42 -4.08 5.54
C GLY A 245 -1.95 -4.76 6.84
N VAL A 246 -0.68 -4.54 7.21
CA VAL A 246 -0.10 -4.96 8.49
C VAL A 246 0.88 -3.94 9.01
N VAL A 247 0.87 -3.67 10.33
CA VAL A 247 1.82 -2.78 10.98
C VAL A 247 2.08 -3.19 12.44
N LEU A 248 3.29 -2.96 12.95
CA LEU A 248 3.65 -3.09 14.35
C LEU A 248 3.36 -1.80 15.13
N SER A 249 2.97 -1.94 16.40
CA SER A 249 3.00 -0.81 17.34
C SER A 249 4.41 -0.23 17.50
N PRO A 250 4.55 1.03 17.97
CA PRO A 250 5.87 1.65 18.18
C PRO A 250 6.81 0.85 19.08
N ASP A 251 6.28 0.20 20.11
CA ASP A 251 7.02 -0.63 21.07
C ASP A 251 7.16 -2.09 20.65
N GLU A 252 6.67 -2.44 19.46
CA GLU A 252 6.69 -3.78 18.87
C GLU A 252 5.98 -4.87 19.71
N LYS A 253 5.04 -4.49 20.58
CA LYS A 253 4.28 -5.43 21.41
C LYS A 253 2.96 -5.87 20.80
N VAL A 254 2.48 -5.16 19.78
CA VAL A 254 1.22 -5.47 19.10
C VAL A 254 1.43 -5.44 17.59
N VAL A 255 0.93 -6.45 16.90
CA VAL A 255 0.73 -6.44 15.44
C VAL A 255 -0.72 -6.11 15.17
N TYR A 256 -0.94 -5.14 14.30
CA TYR A 256 -2.25 -4.81 13.74
C TYR A 256 -2.31 -5.28 12.29
N THR A 257 -3.44 -5.86 11.88
CA THR A 257 -3.71 -6.19 10.49
C THR A 257 -5.15 -5.87 10.13
N THR A 258 -5.37 -5.31 8.94
CA THR A 258 -6.73 -5.14 8.43
C THR A 258 -7.37 -6.49 8.21
N ASN A 259 -8.66 -6.63 8.55
CA ASN A 259 -9.44 -7.85 8.43
C ASN A 259 -10.85 -7.52 7.94
N GLY A 260 -11.01 -7.43 6.62
CA GLY A 260 -12.26 -6.98 6.02
C GLY A 260 -12.62 -5.56 6.49
N ASN A 261 -13.77 -5.39 7.15
CA ASN A 261 -14.23 -4.10 7.68
C ASN A 261 -13.78 -3.82 9.12
N SER A 262 -12.74 -4.50 9.58
CA SER A 262 -12.15 -4.31 10.91
C SER A 262 -10.63 -4.32 10.86
N VAL A 263 -10.01 -4.01 11.98
CA VAL A 263 -8.59 -4.28 12.24
C VAL A 263 -8.52 -5.31 13.35
N ALA A 264 -7.75 -6.36 13.15
CA ALA A 264 -7.38 -7.32 14.17
C ALA A 264 -6.06 -6.92 14.83
N ALA A 265 -5.90 -7.22 16.12
CA ALA A 265 -4.68 -7.04 16.87
C ALA A 265 -4.22 -8.37 17.48
N PHE A 266 -2.91 -8.51 17.63
CA PHE A 266 -2.24 -9.66 18.23
C PHE A 266 -1.15 -9.18 19.17
N ASP A 267 -0.95 -9.88 20.29
CA ASP A 267 0.18 -9.63 21.19
C ASP A 267 1.43 -10.35 20.67
N VAL A 268 2.54 -9.61 20.58
CA VAL A 268 3.84 -10.10 20.11
C VAL A 268 4.63 -10.69 21.27
N GLN A 269 5.07 -11.93 21.11
CA GLN A 269 5.90 -12.63 22.08
C GLN A 269 7.39 -12.35 21.84
N ALA A 270 8.23 -12.75 22.80
CA ALA A 270 9.68 -12.52 22.75
C ALA A 270 10.37 -13.14 21.50
N ASP A 271 9.84 -14.25 21.00
CA ASP A 271 10.32 -14.94 19.79
C ASP A 271 9.70 -14.43 18.48
N GLY A 272 8.81 -13.42 18.56
CA GLY A 272 8.07 -12.88 17.41
C GLY A 272 6.75 -13.62 17.14
N SER A 273 6.44 -14.70 17.86
CA SER A 273 5.15 -15.37 17.74
C SER A 273 4.00 -14.49 18.21
N LEU A 274 2.81 -14.76 17.67
CA LEU A 274 1.61 -13.97 17.94
C LEU A 274 0.60 -14.76 18.76
N THR A 275 -0.03 -14.08 19.72
CA THR A 275 -1.08 -14.62 20.59
C THR A 275 -2.23 -13.63 20.71
N ASN A 276 -3.32 -14.03 21.38
CA ASN A 276 -4.41 -13.13 21.78
C ASN A 276 -5.02 -12.33 20.61
N GLN A 277 -5.46 -13.06 19.55
CA GLN A 277 -6.22 -12.45 18.45
C GLN A 277 -7.50 -11.78 18.97
N ARG A 278 -7.69 -10.52 18.61
CA ARG A 278 -8.88 -9.74 19.01
C ARG A 278 -9.25 -8.72 17.94
N VAL A 279 -10.50 -8.31 17.88
CA VAL A 279 -10.91 -7.15 17.11
C VAL A 279 -10.38 -5.90 17.83
N PHE A 280 -9.62 -5.07 17.12
CA PHE A 280 -9.08 -3.82 17.66
C PHE A 280 -10.04 -2.66 17.41
N VAL A 281 -10.49 -2.48 16.18
CA VAL A 281 -11.44 -1.44 15.79
C VAL A 281 -12.30 -1.89 14.60
N MET A 282 -13.57 -1.49 14.61
CA MET A 282 -14.46 -1.64 13.46
C MET A 282 -14.38 -0.39 12.60
N LEU A 283 -14.32 -0.56 11.28
CA LEU A 283 -14.24 0.54 10.33
C LEU A 283 -15.64 1.04 9.96
N PRO A 284 -15.86 2.36 9.91
CA PRO A 284 -17.17 2.92 9.57
C PRO A 284 -17.60 2.61 8.15
N THR A 285 -16.65 2.51 7.24
CA THR A 285 -16.91 2.31 5.81
C THR A 285 -15.85 1.41 5.18
N GLY A 286 -16.25 0.57 4.25
CA GLY A 286 -15.37 -0.19 3.38
C GLY A 286 -14.53 -1.28 4.05
N GLY A 287 -13.67 -1.91 3.28
CA GLY A 287 -12.61 -2.78 3.76
C GLY A 287 -11.35 -1.97 4.04
N GLY A 288 -10.65 -2.31 5.15
CA GLY A 288 -9.36 -1.72 5.46
C GLY A 288 -8.29 -2.19 4.48
N ASP A 289 -7.43 -1.26 4.06
CA ASP A 289 -6.27 -1.51 3.19
C ASP A 289 -4.97 -1.28 3.98
N GLY A 290 -4.11 -0.35 3.61
CA GLY A 290 -2.85 -0.11 4.29
C GLY A 290 -2.98 0.51 5.69
N LEU A 291 -1.95 0.32 6.51
CA LEU A 291 -1.85 0.77 7.89
C LEU A 291 -0.59 1.58 8.14
N SER A 292 -0.67 2.59 9.00
CA SER A 292 0.51 3.24 9.61
C SER A 292 0.26 3.64 11.05
N VAL A 293 1.33 3.96 11.79
CA VAL A 293 1.26 4.39 13.20
C VAL A 293 1.98 5.71 13.42
N ASP A 294 1.54 6.48 14.41
CA ASP A 294 2.24 7.65 14.87
C ASP A 294 3.04 7.40 16.16
N SER A 295 3.75 8.43 16.61
CA SER A 295 4.61 8.36 17.81
C SER A 295 3.84 8.14 19.12
N GLN A 296 2.52 8.37 19.12
CA GLN A 296 1.64 8.12 20.26
C GLN A 296 0.92 6.76 20.17
N GLY A 297 1.25 5.94 19.16
CA GLY A 297 0.63 4.62 18.95
C GLY A 297 -0.77 4.67 18.36
N ARG A 298 -1.22 5.82 17.86
CA ARG A 298 -2.49 5.92 17.12
C ARG A 298 -2.32 5.24 15.78
N LEU A 299 -3.34 4.48 15.38
CA LEU A 299 -3.37 3.74 14.12
C LEU A 299 -4.10 4.54 13.05
N TYR A 300 -3.52 4.59 11.86
CA TYR A 300 -4.06 5.22 10.66
C TYR A 300 -4.38 4.13 9.65
N ILE A 301 -5.65 4.04 9.24
CA ILE A 301 -6.19 2.96 8.42
C ILE A 301 -6.78 3.55 7.15
N THR A 302 -6.26 3.19 5.99
CA THR A 302 -6.92 3.53 4.73
C THR A 302 -8.11 2.61 4.50
N ALA A 303 -9.28 3.19 4.22
CA ALA A 303 -10.47 2.44 3.84
C ALA A 303 -11.39 3.29 2.97
N GLY A 304 -11.54 2.94 1.70
CA GLY A 304 -12.25 3.77 0.73
C GLY A 304 -11.64 5.18 0.62
N PRO A 305 -12.45 6.23 0.43
CA PRO A 305 -11.97 7.61 0.30
C PRO A 305 -11.76 8.27 1.68
N ALA A 306 -11.12 7.57 2.61
CA ALA A 306 -10.84 8.09 3.94
C ALA A 306 -9.60 7.45 4.58
N LEU A 307 -8.97 8.21 5.47
CA LEU A 307 -7.97 7.75 6.42
C LEU A 307 -8.61 7.79 7.82
N HIS A 308 -8.91 6.62 8.37
CA HIS A 308 -9.49 6.49 9.71
C HIS A 308 -8.40 6.51 10.77
N VAL A 309 -8.67 7.14 11.90
CA VAL A 309 -7.70 7.26 13.00
C VAL A 309 -8.28 6.62 14.25
N ALA A 310 -7.56 5.63 14.79
CA ALA A 310 -7.92 4.96 16.06
C ALA A 310 -6.87 5.24 17.13
N ALA A 311 -7.32 5.44 18.36
CA ALA A 311 -6.48 5.54 19.55
C ALA A 311 -5.82 4.18 19.88
N PRO A 312 -4.77 4.16 20.71
CA PRO A 312 -4.09 2.92 21.13
C PRO A 312 -5.00 1.90 21.85
N ASP A 313 -6.12 2.35 22.39
CA ASP A 313 -7.16 1.51 23.03
C ASP A 313 -8.20 0.97 22.05
N GLY A 314 -8.09 1.28 20.75
CA GLY A 314 -9.03 0.86 19.70
C GLY A 314 -10.22 1.79 19.49
N LYS A 315 -10.33 2.89 20.27
CA LYS A 315 -11.39 3.88 20.05
C LYS A 315 -11.16 4.64 18.75
N LEU A 316 -12.16 4.66 17.88
CA LEU A 316 -12.12 5.51 16.68
C LEU A 316 -12.17 6.99 17.07
N LEU A 317 -11.14 7.75 16.70
CA LEU A 317 -11.02 9.19 16.97
C LEU A 317 -11.71 10.03 15.90
N GLY A 318 -11.71 9.56 14.66
CA GLY A 318 -12.33 10.25 13.53
C GLY A 318 -11.83 9.72 12.20
N SER A 319 -12.22 10.42 11.14
CA SER A 319 -11.86 10.09 9.76
C SER A 319 -11.44 11.34 9.01
N ILE A 320 -10.34 11.25 8.28
CA ILE A 320 -9.85 12.30 7.38
C ILE A 320 -10.35 11.94 5.99
N PRO A 321 -11.35 12.64 5.44
CA PRO A 321 -11.86 12.33 4.11
C PRO A 321 -10.80 12.64 3.06
N ALA A 322 -10.77 11.85 1.99
CA ALA A 322 -9.85 12.00 0.88
C ALA A 322 -10.61 12.16 -0.45
N PRO A 323 -10.00 12.81 -1.46
CA PRO A 323 -10.65 13.04 -2.76
C PRO A 323 -10.96 11.74 -3.50
N VAL A 324 -10.21 10.69 -3.21
CA VAL A 324 -10.27 9.39 -3.87
C VAL A 324 -9.99 8.27 -2.87
N SER A 325 -10.29 7.03 -3.24
CA SER A 325 -9.95 5.86 -2.41
C SER A 325 -8.44 5.74 -2.24
N LEU A 326 -8.03 5.54 -0.99
CA LEU A 326 -6.63 5.39 -0.60
C LEU A 326 -6.27 3.91 -0.50
N ILE A 327 -5.08 3.53 -0.96
CA ILE A 327 -4.51 2.19 -0.81
C ILE A 327 -3.70 2.10 0.48
N THR A 328 -2.71 2.99 0.62
CA THR A 328 -1.82 3.01 1.78
C THR A 328 -1.45 4.44 2.15
N ALA A 329 -0.99 4.63 3.38
CA ALA A 329 -0.53 5.92 3.88
C ALA A 329 0.72 5.75 4.75
N ALA A 330 1.59 6.75 4.74
CA ALA A 330 2.79 6.80 5.58
C ALA A 330 3.11 8.22 6.01
N PHE A 331 3.63 8.37 7.22
CA PHE A 331 4.20 9.63 7.67
C PHE A 331 5.59 9.83 7.08
N ALA A 332 5.82 10.97 6.44
CA ALA A 332 7.12 11.38 5.92
C ALA A 332 7.36 12.88 6.15
N GLY A 333 8.36 13.45 5.48
CA GLY A 333 8.89 14.77 5.81
C GLY A 333 9.97 14.69 6.90
N LYS A 334 10.82 15.70 7.00
CA LYS A 334 11.93 15.74 7.96
C LYS A 334 11.48 15.62 9.41
N ASP A 335 10.32 16.16 9.73
CA ASP A 335 9.68 16.12 11.05
C ASP A 335 8.63 15.01 11.18
N LYS A 336 8.36 14.25 10.12
CA LYS A 336 7.29 13.24 10.04
C LYS A 336 5.91 13.78 10.42
N LYS A 337 5.62 15.02 10.09
CA LYS A 337 4.31 15.65 10.29
C LYS A 337 3.50 15.81 9.00
N THR A 338 3.85 15.08 7.98
CA THR A 338 3.07 15.00 6.74
C THR A 338 2.70 13.56 6.48
N VAL A 339 1.41 13.30 6.28
CA VAL A 339 0.94 12.01 5.78
C VAL A 339 0.92 12.06 4.27
N TYR A 340 1.57 11.09 3.65
CA TYR A 340 1.45 10.79 2.23
C TYR A 340 0.52 9.59 2.06
N ALA A 341 -0.27 9.60 1.00
CA ALA A 341 -1.16 8.50 0.66
C ALA A 341 -1.09 8.19 -0.84
N VAL A 342 -1.13 6.91 -1.16
CA VAL A 342 -1.15 6.39 -2.54
C VAL A 342 -2.55 5.98 -2.90
N THR A 343 -2.91 6.23 -4.15
CA THR A 343 -4.16 5.77 -4.76
C THR A 343 -3.86 4.93 -6.00
N SER A 344 -4.80 4.08 -6.38
CA SER A 344 -4.81 3.40 -7.67
C SER A 344 -6.12 3.72 -8.38
N LEU A 345 -6.02 4.44 -9.45
CA LEU A 345 -7.14 4.91 -10.26
C LEU A 345 -7.06 4.34 -11.68
N ARG A 346 -8.08 4.61 -12.46
CA ARG A 346 -8.02 4.47 -13.91
C ARG A 346 -8.12 5.85 -14.55
N SER A 347 -7.22 6.14 -15.46
CA SER A 347 -7.30 7.31 -16.31
C SER A 347 -8.52 7.23 -17.25
N PRO A 348 -8.96 8.33 -17.88
CA PRO A 348 -10.11 8.34 -18.78
C PRO A 348 -10.01 7.36 -19.95
N ASP A 349 -8.82 7.03 -20.40
CA ASP A 349 -8.51 6.03 -21.43
C ASP A 349 -8.40 4.59 -20.89
N GLY A 350 -8.68 4.40 -19.58
CA GLY A 350 -8.74 3.10 -18.92
C GLY A 350 -7.40 2.52 -18.45
N MET A 351 -6.29 3.25 -18.62
CA MET A 351 -4.99 2.83 -18.07
C MET A 351 -4.98 2.94 -16.54
N GLN A 352 -4.12 2.16 -15.89
CA GLN A 352 -3.84 2.35 -14.47
C GLN A 352 -3.18 3.72 -14.26
N ARG A 353 -3.57 4.40 -13.18
CA ARG A 353 -2.96 5.66 -12.74
C ARG A 353 -2.63 5.57 -11.27
N ALA A 354 -1.37 5.81 -10.95
CA ALA A 354 -0.95 6.00 -9.58
C ALA A 354 -0.88 7.49 -9.25
N GLU A 355 -1.39 7.86 -8.09
CA GLU A 355 -1.29 9.22 -7.56
C GLU A 355 -0.78 9.18 -6.13
N VAL A 356 0.02 10.17 -5.75
CA VAL A 356 0.50 10.39 -4.38
C VAL A 356 -0.04 11.73 -3.91
N TYR A 357 -0.78 11.70 -2.82
CA TYR A 357 -1.27 12.89 -2.13
C TYR A 357 -0.53 13.10 -0.83
N SER A 358 -0.49 14.34 -0.35
CA SER A 358 0.02 14.69 0.98
C SER A 358 -0.98 15.54 1.75
N ILE A 359 -0.93 15.46 3.08
CA ILE A 359 -1.70 16.32 3.98
C ILE A 359 -0.88 16.60 5.25
N PRO A 360 -0.79 17.89 5.68
CA PRO A 360 -0.08 18.24 6.91
C PRO A 360 -0.86 17.79 8.15
N MET A 361 -0.12 17.34 9.16
CA MET A 361 -0.65 16.78 10.41
C MET A 361 -0.12 17.55 11.63
N ILE A 362 -0.90 17.56 12.72
CA ILE A 362 -0.41 17.90 14.06
C ILE A 362 0.35 16.69 14.62
N ALA A 363 -0.18 15.49 14.40
CA ALA A 363 0.45 14.23 14.78
C ALA A 363 1.79 14.05 14.10
N GLN A 364 2.72 13.39 14.80
CA GLN A 364 4.03 13.03 14.28
C GLN A 364 4.14 11.51 14.12
N GLY A 365 4.53 11.07 12.95
CA GLY A 365 4.79 9.66 12.66
C GLY A 365 5.90 9.09 13.55
N PHE A 366 5.87 7.79 13.79
CA PHE A 366 6.90 7.12 14.58
C PHE A 366 8.26 7.19 13.87
N SER A 367 9.29 7.61 14.60
CA SER A 367 10.62 7.86 14.04
C SER A 367 11.54 6.62 14.07
N GLY A 368 11.28 5.67 14.94
CA GLY A 368 12.14 4.49 15.15
C GLY A 368 12.08 3.45 14.03
N ARG A 369 11.02 3.42 13.26
CA ARG A 369 10.79 2.50 12.15
C ARG A 369 10.03 3.22 11.05
N ALA A 370 10.30 2.90 9.81
CA ALA A 370 9.58 3.44 8.67
C ALA A 370 8.54 2.43 8.18
N LYS A 371 7.32 2.79 8.35
CA LYS A 371 6.04 2.47 7.77
C LYS A 371 4.93 3.05 8.61
#